data_2aee7e79875ca2b94ec1117f75b7ca37
#
_entry.id   2aee7e79875ca2b94ec1117f75b7ca37
#
_cell.length_a   1.000
_cell.length_b   1.000
_cell.length_c   1.000
_cell.angle_alpha   90.00
_cell.angle_beta   90.00
_cell.angle_gamma   90.00
#
_symmetry.space_group_name_H-M   'P 1'
#
loop_
_entity.id
_entity.type
_entity.pdbx_description
1 polymer ?
#
loop_
_entity_poly.entity_id
_entity_poly.type
_entity_poly.pdbx_seq_one_letter_code
_entity_poly.pdbx_strand_id
1 'polypeptide(L)'
;GKTSWLRNLVPPELRDYLFTGNVNPYSKGFPQMMVYCLLIVIDEMSGQSYADLNRLKALTSTGVIYLRRPYGHYAETQIRHASFAATVNDLQSLPDDNESRRFLCFEATRIDYQSPVRHADIYAQALALFRRGEKYWFSGEDIRKINENNETFRQRSPEEELFFTYFRKPERFDTPQYLTASDIMTKLSVFTRITPTRSNIVTLSKVLKKHGFKLTKTRGKLLFEVAEITSEQVKANFLRPRQEEEDRAQKENDIFKGQEDKPE
;
A
#
# COMPACT_ATOMS: atom_id res chain seq x y z
N GLY A 1 0.45 16.76 -10.41
CA GLY A 1 -0.09 17.56 -9.32
C GLY A 1 0.17 16.96 -7.92
N LYS A 2 0.24 15.61 -7.74
CA LYS A 2 0.41 14.96 -6.42
C LYS A 2 1.66 15.48 -5.69
N THR A 3 2.81 15.36 -6.30
CA THR A 3 4.10 15.77 -5.73
C THR A 3 4.17 17.27 -5.45
N SER A 4 3.64 18.10 -6.38
CA SER A 4 3.57 19.54 -6.20
C SER A 4 2.69 19.93 -5.00
N TRP A 5 1.55 19.27 -4.84
CA TRP A 5 0.66 19.49 -3.70
C TRP A 5 1.33 19.13 -2.36
N LEU A 6 2.00 17.98 -2.28
CA LEU A 6 2.74 17.58 -1.08
C LEU A 6 3.87 18.55 -0.74
N ARG A 7 4.60 19.04 -1.75
CA ARG A 7 5.64 20.06 -1.56
C ARG A 7 5.08 21.38 -1.03
N ASN A 8 3.90 21.74 -1.48
CA ASN A 8 3.23 22.97 -1.05
C ASN A 8 2.71 22.92 0.39
N LEU A 9 2.72 21.77 1.07
CA LEU A 9 2.43 21.67 2.50
C LEU A 9 3.52 22.32 3.37
N VAL A 10 4.76 22.40 2.86
CA VAL A 10 5.87 23.04 3.57
C VAL A 10 5.94 24.50 3.20
N PRO A 11 5.88 25.44 4.18
CA PRO A 11 5.93 26.87 3.93
C PRO A 11 7.27 27.28 3.30
N PRO A 12 7.30 28.41 2.56
CA PRO A 12 8.50 28.87 1.85
C PRO A 12 9.74 28.98 2.75
N GLU A 13 9.56 29.42 3.97
CA GLU A 13 10.64 29.67 4.96
C GLU A 13 11.30 28.34 5.44
N LEU A 14 10.63 27.19 5.27
CA LEU A 14 11.10 25.88 5.68
C LEU A 14 11.46 24.98 4.49
N ARG A 15 11.55 25.51 3.27
CA ARG A 15 11.83 24.74 2.06
C ARG A 15 13.18 24.03 2.08
N ASP A 16 14.16 24.57 2.79
CA ASP A 16 15.47 23.91 2.96
C ASP A 16 15.39 22.59 3.74
N TYR A 17 14.29 22.39 4.48
CA TYR A 17 14.02 21.16 5.23
C TYR A 17 13.06 20.20 4.50
N LEU A 18 12.81 20.45 3.21
CA LEU A 18 12.01 19.58 2.34
C LEU A 18 12.92 18.80 1.40
N PHE A 19 12.81 17.51 1.41
CA PHE A 19 13.36 16.65 0.37
C PHE A 19 12.25 16.13 -0.54
N THR A 20 12.51 16.11 -1.85
CA THR A 20 11.62 15.51 -2.85
C THR A 20 12.45 14.73 -3.85
N GLY A 21 12.12 13.47 -4.07
CA GLY A 21 12.79 12.61 -5.03
C GLY A 21 12.80 11.15 -4.62
N ASN A 22 13.55 10.36 -5.37
CA ASN A 22 13.75 8.95 -5.05
C ASN A 22 14.69 8.80 -3.87
N VAL A 23 14.38 7.89 -2.96
CA VAL A 23 15.20 7.59 -1.80
C VAL A 23 15.77 6.16 -1.89
N ASN A 24 17.01 6.03 -1.47
CA ASN A 24 17.59 4.72 -1.19
C ASN A 24 17.63 4.53 0.34
N PRO A 25 16.75 3.68 0.92
CA PRO A 25 16.65 3.53 2.37
C PRO A 25 17.87 2.83 3.00
N TYR A 26 18.79 2.31 2.19
CA TYR A 26 20.05 1.71 2.63
C TYR A 26 21.24 2.66 2.52
N SER A 27 21.06 3.84 1.94
CA SER A 27 22.14 4.82 1.83
C SER A 27 22.55 5.35 3.20
N LYS A 28 23.85 5.62 3.36
CA LYS A 28 24.39 6.22 4.59
C LYS A 28 23.86 7.64 4.85
N GLY A 29 23.41 8.33 3.80
CA GLY A 29 22.84 9.68 3.91
C GLY A 29 21.38 9.69 4.34
N PHE A 30 20.64 8.61 4.17
CA PHE A 30 19.20 8.58 4.49
C PHE A 30 18.89 8.86 5.97
N PRO A 31 19.61 8.26 6.94
CA PRO A 31 19.43 8.61 8.35
C PRO A 31 19.70 10.08 8.67
N GLN A 32 20.65 10.72 7.97
CA GLN A 32 20.92 12.16 8.12
C GLN A 32 19.74 13.01 7.62
N MET A 33 19.15 12.63 6.47
CA MET A 33 17.94 13.28 5.96
C MET A 33 16.77 13.19 6.96
N MET A 34 16.60 12.03 7.62
CA MET A 34 15.55 11.82 8.62
C MET A 34 15.69 12.73 9.85
N VAL A 35 16.91 13.14 10.18
CA VAL A 35 17.17 14.09 11.27
C VAL A 35 17.00 15.54 10.79
N TYR A 36 17.44 15.84 9.58
CA TYR A 36 17.51 17.21 9.07
C TYR A 36 16.19 17.69 8.45
N CYS A 37 15.50 16.85 7.69
CA CYS A 37 14.29 17.24 6.99
C CYS A 37 13.07 17.33 7.92
N LEU A 38 12.15 18.22 7.60
CA LEU A 38 10.79 18.28 8.14
C LEU A 38 9.86 17.31 7.41
N LEU A 39 9.98 17.26 6.08
CA LEU A 39 9.19 16.39 5.22
C LEU A 39 10.07 15.76 4.14
N ILE A 40 9.95 14.45 3.98
CA ILE A 40 10.56 13.69 2.89
C ILE A 40 9.42 13.20 1.99
N VAL A 41 9.37 13.73 0.77
CA VAL A 41 8.41 13.32 -0.26
C VAL A 41 9.10 12.34 -1.21
N ILE A 42 8.70 11.08 -1.14
CA ILE A 42 9.19 10.02 -2.02
C ILE A 42 8.35 10.07 -3.29
N ASP A 43 8.98 10.42 -4.40
CA ASP A 43 8.32 10.51 -5.69
C ASP A 43 8.32 9.14 -6.37
N GLU A 44 7.18 8.74 -6.94
CA GLU A 44 6.98 7.47 -7.65
C GLU A 44 7.44 6.24 -6.84
N MET A 45 6.89 6.07 -5.63
CA MET A 45 7.25 4.95 -4.74
C MET A 45 6.94 3.56 -5.36
N SER A 46 6.13 3.48 -6.41
CA SER A 46 5.80 2.23 -7.12
C SER A 46 7.01 1.49 -7.71
N GLY A 47 8.12 2.19 -7.93
CA GLY A 47 9.39 1.60 -8.38
C GLY A 47 10.24 0.94 -7.28
N GLN A 48 9.82 1.02 -6.00
CA GLN A 48 10.57 0.46 -4.88
C GLN A 48 10.37 -1.06 -4.78
N SER A 49 11.47 -1.78 -4.48
CA SER A 49 11.38 -3.20 -4.21
C SER A 49 10.67 -3.50 -2.89
N TYR A 50 10.17 -4.72 -2.72
CA TYR A 50 9.60 -5.18 -1.45
C TYR A 50 10.56 -5.01 -0.27
N ALA A 51 11.86 -5.22 -0.49
CA ALA A 51 12.90 -5.04 0.53
C ALA A 51 13.05 -3.56 0.92
N ASP A 52 13.00 -2.64 -0.05
CA ASP A 52 13.07 -1.19 0.18
C ASP A 52 11.86 -0.71 1.00
N LEU A 53 10.66 -1.17 0.63
CA LEU A 53 9.43 -0.84 1.36
C LEU A 53 9.46 -1.35 2.81
N ASN A 54 9.95 -2.56 3.05
CA ASN A 54 10.11 -3.09 4.40
C ASN A 54 11.15 -2.30 5.21
N ARG A 55 12.24 -1.88 4.56
CA ARG A 55 13.24 -1.02 5.20
C ARG A 55 12.65 0.35 5.53
N LEU A 56 11.91 0.96 4.62
CA LEU A 56 11.21 2.23 4.86
C LEU A 56 10.23 2.10 6.03
N LYS A 57 9.42 1.04 6.09
CA LYS A 57 8.53 0.77 7.23
C LYS A 57 9.26 0.74 8.57
N ALA A 58 10.42 0.08 8.62
CA ALA A 58 11.23 0.05 9.83
C ALA A 58 11.73 1.45 10.21
N LEU A 59 12.23 2.20 9.25
CA LEU A 59 12.78 3.54 9.45
C LEU A 59 11.71 4.56 9.84
N THR A 60 10.52 4.52 9.23
CA THR A 60 9.41 5.42 9.59
C THR A 60 8.90 5.20 11.02
N SER A 61 9.15 4.04 11.61
CA SER A 61 8.81 3.74 13.01
C SER A 61 9.92 4.09 13.99
N THR A 62 11.11 4.46 13.49
CA THR A 62 12.26 4.79 14.36
C THR A 62 12.16 6.24 14.82
N GLY A 63 12.05 6.48 16.12
CA GLY A 63 12.01 7.83 16.70
C GLY A 63 13.40 8.43 16.96
N VAL A 64 14.39 7.58 17.15
CA VAL A 64 15.76 7.94 17.52
C VAL A 64 16.75 7.32 16.55
N ILE A 65 17.69 8.12 16.06
CA ILE A 65 18.67 7.72 15.05
C ILE A 65 20.07 7.88 15.61
N TYR A 66 20.90 6.87 15.43
CA TYR A 66 22.32 6.93 15.76
C TYR A 66 23.11 7.39 14.54
N LEU A 67 23.68 8.58 14.62
CA LEU A 67 24.48 9.17 13.53
C LEU A 67 25.89 9.43 14.01
N ARG A 68 26.85 9.08 13.14
CA ARG A 68 28.24 9.51 13.28
C ARG A 68 28.44 10.73 12.41
N ARG A 69 28.82 11.86 13.00
CA ARG A 69 29.17 13.08 12.22
C ARG A 69 30.40 12.79 11.35
N PRO A 70 30.50 13.45 10.19
CA PRO A 70 31.75 13.41 9.42
C PRO A 70 32.92 13.78 10.34
N TYR A 71 33.99 12.96 10.30
CA TYR A 71 35.17 13.09 11.17
C TYR A 71 34.93 12.89 12.69
N GLY A 72 33.74 12.60 13.13
CA GLY A 72 33.41 12.26 14.51
C GLY A 72 33.95 10.87 14.87
N HIS A 73 34.41 10.68 16.11
CA HIS A 73 34.87 9.38 16.61
C HIS A 73 33.72 8.50 17.12
N TYR A 74 32.65 9.11 17.62
CA TYR A 74 31.52 8.42 18.23
C TYR A 74 30.23 8.69 17.50
N ALA A 75 29.30 7.74 17.57
CA ALA A 75 27.90 7.93 17.12
C ALA A 75 27.13 8.73 18.20
N GLU A 76 26.38 9.69 17.77
CA GLU A 76 25.50 10.50 18.60
C GLU A 76 24.04 10.11 18.36
N THR A 77 23.24 10.22 19.42
CA THR A 77 21.82 9.99 19.34
C THR A 77 21.12 11.26 18.88
N GLN A 78 20.32 11.16 17.80
CA GLN A 78 19.55 12.27 17.24
C GLN A 78 18.07 11.88 17.17
N ILE A 79 17.20 12.87 17.39
CA ILE A 79 15.75 12.69 17.22
C ILE A 79 15.40 12.79 15.73
N ARG A 80 14.54 11.89 15.26
CA ARG A 80 13.99 11.98 13.92
C ARG A 80 12.97 13.13 13.84
N HIS A 81 13.19 14.07 12.95
CA HIS A 81 12.26 15.17 12.68
C HIS A 81 11.36 14.91 11.47
N ALA A 82 11.86 14.14 10.49
CA ALA A 82 11.17 13.97 9.23
C ALA A 82 9.84 13.20 9.37
N SER A 83 8.80 13.80 8.79
CA SER A 83 7.60 13.11 8.35
C SER A 83 7.80 12.59 6.93
N PHE A 84 7.01 11.59 6.52
CA PHE A 84 7.11 10.98 5.20
C PHE A 84 5.80 11.12 4.45
N ALA A 85 5.91 11.42 3.16
CA ALA A 85 4.83 11.34 2.21
C ALA A 85 5.35 10.65 0.94
N ALA A 86 4.47 10.00 0.20
CA ALA A 86 4.84 9.35 -1.05
C ALA A 86 3.75 9.52 -2.11
N THR A 87 4.14 9.51 -3.36
CA THR A 87 3.22 9.46 -4.49
C THR A 87 3.37 8.14 -5.22
N VAL A 88 2.25 7.62 -5.71
CA VAL A 88 2.19 6.42 -6.54
C VAL A 88 1.25 6.69 -7.71
N ASN A 89 1.45 6.00 -8.82
CA ASN A 89 0.58 6.07 -9.98
C ASN A 89 -0.38 4.87 -10.03
N ASP A 90 0.05 3.73 -9.48
CA ASP A 90 -0.78 2.55 -9.38
C ASP A 90 -1.58 2.53 -8.08
N LEU A 91 -2.85 2.17 -8.20
CA LEU A 91 -3.71 1.98 -7.03
C LEU A 91 -3.18 0.85 -6.15
N GLN A 92 -2.77 -0.26 -6.77
CA GLN A 92 -2.25 -1.45 -6.08
C GLN A 92 -0.73 -1.35 -5.87
N SER A 93 -0.31 -0.50 -4.94
CA SER A 93 1.11 -0.19 -4.69
C SER A 93 1.63 -0.65 -3.33
N LEU A 94 0.75 -1.09 -2.42
CA LEU A 94 1.16 -1.60 -1.13
C LEU A 94 1.51 -3.09 -1.19
N PRO A 95 2.62 -3.51 -0.57
CA PRO A 95 2.93 -4.93 -0.45
C PRO A 95 1.87 -5.65 0.38
N ASP A 96 1.62 -6.92 0.04
CA ASP A 96 0.72 -7.80 0.78
C ASP A 96 1.37 -8.24 2.10
N ASP A 97 1.27 -7.37 3.10
CA ASP A 97 1.66 -7.73 4.46
C ASP A 97 0.70 -7.13 5.49
N ASN A 98 0.69 -7.70 6.68
CA ASN A 98 -0.12 -7.25 7.81
C ASN A 98 0.36 -5.91 8.42
N GLU A 99 1.35 -5.25 7.81
CA GLU A 99 1.96 -4.03 8.32
C GLU A 99 1.55 -2.77 7.55
N SER A 100 0.50 -2.83 6.74
CA SER A 100 -0.02 -1.69 5.97
C SER A 100 -0.49 -0.53 6.86
N ARG A 101 -0.76 -0.77 8.15
CA ARG A 101 -1.15 0.24 9.15
C ARG A 101 -0.21 1.44 9.27
N ARG A 102 1.02 1.33 8.74
CA ARG A 102 2.00 2.44 8.75
C ARG A 102 1.80 3.41 7.60
N PHE A 103 0.96 3.07 6.65
CA PHE A 103 0.63 3.90 5.51
C PHE A 103 -0.81 4.41 5.65
N LEU A 104 -0.99 5.70 5.44
CA LEU A 104 -2.30 6.32 5.25
C LEU A 104 -2.46 6.53 3.76
N CYS A 105 -3.24 5.67 3.11
CA CYS A 105 -3.43 5.70 1.67
C CYS A 105 -4.69 6.47 1.32
N PHE A 106 -4.56 7.32 0.29
CA PHE A 106 -5.64 8.12 -0.25
C PHE A 106 -5.62 8.04 -1.77
N GLU A 107 -6.78 7.83 -2.37
CA GLU A 107 -6.98 8.04 -3.79
C GLU A 107 -7.44 9.48 -4.00
N ALA A 108 -6.70 10.25 -4.81
CA ALA A 108 -7.05 11.61 -5.13
C ALA A 108 -7.55 11.68 -6.58
N THR A 109 -8.84 11.92 -6.76
CA THR A 109 -9.48 12.07 -8.07
C THR A 109 -9.21 13.45 -8.69
N ARG A 110 -9.03 14.47 -7.85
CA ARG A 110 -8.70 15.84 -8.25
C ARG A 110 -7.78 16.48 -7.23
N ILE A 111 -6.74 17.15 -7.70
CA ILE A 111 -5.77 17.84 -6.84
C ILE A 111 -5.63 19.27 -7.32
N ASP A 112 -6.02 20.21 -6.47
CA ASP A 112 -5.71 21.63 -6.66
C ASP A 112 -4.33 21.90 -6.05
N TYR A 113 -3.31 21.92 -6.91
CA TYR A 113 -1.93 22.22 -6.51
C TYR A 113 -1.49 23.65 -6.86
N GLN A 114 -2.37 24.43 -7.51
CA GLN A 114 -2.08 25.77 -7.96
C GLN A 114 -2.57 26.82 -6.96
N SER A 115 -3.64 26.55 -6.23
CA SER A 115 -4.15 27.46 -5.21
C SER A 115 -3.15 27.65 -4.08
N PRO A 116 -2.94 28.89 -3.62
CA PRO A 116 -2.02 29.19 -2.54
C PRO A 116 -2.46 28.54 -1.23
N VAL A 117 -1.53 27.87 -0.56
CA VAL A 117 -1.77 27.25 0.75
C VAL A 117 -1.65 28.33 1.84
N ARG A 118 -2.68 28.46 2.67
CA ARG A 118 -2.66 29.38 3.83
C ARG A 118 -1.92 28.74 5.00
N HIS A 119 -0.60 28.68 4.92
CA HIS A 119 0.24 27.99 5.89
C HIS A 119 0.02 28.48 7.33
N ALA A 120 -0.08 29.80 7.54
CA ALA A 120 -0.29 30.36 8.87
C ALA A 120 -1.55 29.80 9.54
N ASP A 121 -2.66 29.70 8.81
CA ASP A 121 -3.92 29.18 9.34
C ASP A 121 -3.84 27.69 9.66
N ILE A 122 -3.25 26.90 8.75
CA ILE A 122 -3.09 25.45 8.92
C ILE A 122 -2.20 25.13 10.12
N TYR A 123 -1.07 25.78 10.22
CA TYR A 123 -0.13 25.55 11.34
C TYR A 123 -0.66 26.08 12.66
N ALA A 124 -1.39 27.21 12.66
CA ALA A 124 -2.08 27.71 13.85
C ALA A 124 -3.15 26.72 14.34
N GLN A 125 -3.93 26.14 13.43
CA GLN A 125 -4.91 25.12 13.77
C GLN A 125 -4.25 23.86 14.34
N ALA A 126 -3.20 23.36 13.70
CA ALA A 126 -2.45 22.21 14.17
C ALA A 126 -1.87 22.45 15.58
N LEU A 127 -1.30 23.63 15.83
CA LEU A 127 -0.79 24.01 17.14
C LEU A 127 -1.91 24.08 18.20
N ALA A 128 -3.08 24.62 17.84
CA ALA A 128 -4.23 24.68 18.73
C ALA A 128 -4.74 23.28 19.11
N LEU A 129 -4.79 22.36 18.15
CA LEU A 129 -5.16 20.95 18.38
C LEU A 129 -4.14 20.28 19.32
N PHE A 130 -2.85 20.44 19.04
CA PHE A 130 -1.78 19.91 19.88
C PHE A 130 -1.86 20.45 21.33
N ARG A 131 -2.05 21.76 21.52
CA ARG A 131 -2.19 22.38 22.86
C ARG A 131 -3.42 21.92 23.62
N ARG A 132 -4.49 21.51 22.94
CA ARG A 132 -5.69 20.92 23.56
C ARG A 132 -5.50 19.46 23.93
N GLY A 133 -4.35 18.84 23.60
CA GLY A 133 -4.07 17.43 23.87
C GLY A 133 -4.78 16.47 22.93
N GLU A 134 -5.13 16.92 21.73
CA GLU A 134 -5.69 16.03 20.68
C GLU A 134 -4.71 14.91 20.37
N LYS A 135 -5.25 13.71 20.20
CA LYS A 135 -4.44 12.54 19.89
C LYS A 135 -3.85 12.65 18.48
N TYR A 136 -2.52 12.55 18.37
CA TYR A 136 -1.79 12.53 17.10
C TYR A 136 -1.27 11.14 16.73
N TRP A 137 -1.76 10.09 17.42
CA TRP A 137 -1.46 8.69 17.15
C TRP A 137 -2.77 7.91 16.97
N PHE A 138 -2.70 6.82 16.23
CA PHE A 138 -3.85 5.97 15.96
C PHE A 138 -4.06 4.93 17.05
N SER A 139 -5.31 4.75 17.49
CA SER A 139 -5.74 3.71 18.42
C SER A 139 -5.96 2.37 17.69
N GLY A 140 -6.26 1.31 18.43
CA GLY A 140 -6.54 0.00 17.84
C GLY A 140 -7.72 0.02 16.85
N GLU A 141 -8.76 0.82 17.10
CA GLU A 141 -9.90 0.99 16.19
C GLU A 141 -9.51 1.76 14.92
N ASP A 142 -8.74 2.82 15.05
CA ASP A 142 -8.23 3.59 13.90
C ASP A 142 -7.34 2.72 13.02
N ILE A 143 -6.47 1.90 13.62
CA ILE A 143 -5.61 0.95 12.92
C ILE A 143 -6.45 -0.05 12.12
N ARG A 144 -7.58 -0.52 12.67
CA ARG A 144 -8.48 -1.40 11.94
C ARG A 144 -9.05 -0.71 10.70
N LYS A 145 -9.57 0.52 10.85
CA LYS A 145 -10.09 1.33 9.73
C LYS A 145 -9.03 1.60 8.66
N ILE A 146 -7.79 1.91 9.09
CA ILE A 146 -6.65 2.10 8.17
C ILE A 146 -6.37 0.83 7.39
N ASN A 147 -6.34 -0.33 8.05
CA ASN A 147 -6.08 -1.60 7.38
C ASN A 147 -7.22 -1.96 6.40
N GLU A 148 -8.48 -1.73 6.77
CA GLU A 148 -9.65 -1.94 5.90
C GLU A 148 -9.56 -1.04 4.65
N ASN A 149 -9.24 0.24 4.81
CA ASN A 149 -9.02 1.16 3.69
C ASN A 149 -7.82 0.71 2.81
N ASN A 150 -6.74 0.27 3.41
CA ASN A 150 -5.52 -0.11 2.71
C ASN A 150 -5.65 -1.42 1.92
N GLU A 151 -6.68 -2.24 2.17
CA GLU A 151 -6.94 -3.44 1.35
C GLU A 151 -7.22 -3.09 -0.12
N THR A 152 -7.78 -1.92 -0.42
CA THR A 152 -7.98 -1.43 -1.80
C THR A 152 -6.68 -1.10 -2.51
N PHE A 153 -5.65 -0.73 -1.75
CA PHE A 153 -4.33 -0.34 -2.27
C PHE A 153 -3.32 -1.49 -2.25
N ARG A 154 -3.74 -2.66 -1.78
CA ARG A 154 -2.88 -3.82 -1.64
C ARG A 154 -2.61 -4.49 -2.99
N GLN A 155 -1.35 -4.74 -3.29
CA GLN A 155 -0.94 -5.57 -4.40
C GLN A 155 -1.27 -7.04 -4.07
N ARG A 156 -2.08 -7.67 -4.90
CA ARG A 156 -2.36 -9.10 -4.78
C ARG A 156 -1.18 -9.90 -5.29
N SER A 157 -0.89 -11.04 -4.64
CA SER A 157 0.11 -11.95 -5.18
C SER A 157 -0.45 -12.69 -6.40
N PRO A 158 0.41 -13.11 -7.35
CA PRO A 158 -0.04 -13.90 -8.50
C PRO A 158 -0.80 -15.16 -8.09
N GLU A 159 -0.40 -15.79 -6.99
CA GLU A 159 -1.07 -16.98 -6.43
C GLU A 159 -2.48 -16.65 -5.93
N GLU A 160 -2.66 -15.46 -5.34
CA GLU A 160 -3.96 -14.99 -4.87
C GLU A 160 -4.90 -14.71 -6.04
N GLU A 161 -4.43 -13.99 -7.04
CA GLU A 161 -5.22 -13.67 -8.23
C GLU A 161 -5.67 -14.93 -8.96
N LEU A 162 -4.73 -15.87 -9.17
CA LEU A 162 -5.04 -17.13 -9.79
C LEU A 162 -6.02 -17.97 -8.97
N PHE A 163 -5.83 -18.01 -7.65
CA PHE A 163 -6.74 -18.74 -6.79
C PHE A 163 -8.18 -18.23 -6.94
N PHE A 164 -8.39 -16.91 -6.82
CA PHE A 164 -9.73 -16.34 -6.92
C PHE A 164 -10.30 -16.34 -8.34
N THR A 165 -9.49 -16.60 -9.35
CA THR A 165 -9.95 -16.84 -10.72
C THR A 165 -10.64 -18.19 -10.86
N TYR A 166 -10.14 -19.23 -10.18
CA TYR A 166 -10.58 -20.62 -10.35
C TYR A 166 -11.26 -21.21 -9.12
N PHE A 167 -11.11 -20.59 -7.95
CA PHE A 167 -11.65 -21.07 -6.68
C PHE A 167 -12.33 -19.96 -5.90
N ARG A 168 -13.30 -20.34 -5.07
CA ARG A 168 -13.98 -19.45 -4.13
C ARG A 168 -14.31 -20.15 -2.81
N LYS A 169 -14.82 -19.42 -1.85
CA LYS A 169 -15.42 -20.02 -0.66
C LYS A 169 -16.69 -20.77 -1.05
N PRO A 170 -16.92 -21.96 -0.51
CA PRO A 170 -18.16 -22.69 -0.74
C PRO A 170 -19.37 -21.90 -0.23
N GLU A 171 -20.42 -21.89 -1.00
CA GLU A 171 -21.74 -21.38 -0.62
C GLU A 171 -22.65 -22.52 -0.14
N ARG A 172 -23.85 -22.19 0.33
CA ARG A 172 -24.77 -23.12 1.00
C ARG A 172 -25.14 -24.36 0.17
N PHE A 173 -25.12 -24.26 -1.14
CA PHE A 173 -25.51 -25.33 -2.06
C PHE A 173 -24.33 -25.95 -2.82
N ASP A 174 -23.10 -25.52 -2.54
CA ASP A 174 -21.93 -26.12 -3.16
C ASP A 174 -21.56 -27.45 -2.51
N THR A 175 -20.93 -28.31 -3.29
CA THR A 175 -20.21 -29.49 -2.78
C THR A 175 -18.76 -29.07 -2.52
N PRO A 176 -18.38 -28.83 -1.24
CA PRO A 176 -17.04 -28.36 -0.94
C PRO A 176 -15.97 -29.42 -1.22
N GLN A 177 -14.83 -28.96 -1.71
CA GLN A 177 -13.62 -29.78 -1.84
C GLN A 177 -12.67 -29.46 -0.67
N TYR A 178 -12.04 -30.48 -0.13
CA TYR A 178 -11.06 -30.37 0.94
C TYR A 178 -9.66 -30.61 0.37
N LEU A 179 -8.93 -29.56 0.08
CA LEU A 179 -7.66 -29.61 -0.64
C LEU A 179 -6.55 -28.99 0.21
N THR A 180 -5.33 -29.53 0.10
CA THR A 180 -4.14 -28.86 0.63
C THR A 180 -3.75 -27.71 -0.29
N ALA A 181 -2.98 -26.74 0.21
CA ALA A 181 -2.42 -25.66 -0.64
C ALA A 181 -1.58 -26.22 -1.81
N SER A 182 -0.93 -27.38 -1.61
CA SER A 182 -0.20 -28.08 -2.67
C SER A 182 -1.13 -28.63 -3.74
N ASP A 183 -2.24 -29.26 -3.36
CA ASP A 183 -3.23 -29.81 -4.31
C ASP A 183 -3.86 -28.68 -5.13
N ILE A 184 -4.18 -27.56 -4.48
CA ILE A 184 -4.72 -26.36 -5.14
C ILE A 184 -3.70 -25.82 -6.15
N MET A 185 -2.43 -25.64 -5.75
CA MET A 185 -1.38 -25.19 -6.67
C MET A 185 -1.17 -26.14 -7.85
N THR A 186 -1.27 -27.44 -7.62
CA THR A 186 -1.20 -28.44 -8.70
C THR A 186 -2.38 -28.31 -9.67
N LYS A 187 -3.60 -28.11 -9.17
CA LYS A 187 -4.76 -27.82 -10.03
C LYS A 187 -4.58 -26.52 -10.82
N LEU A 188 -4.12 -25.44 -10.18
CA LEU A 188 -3.85 -24.17 -10.84
C LEU A 188 -2.78 -24.31 -11.93
N SER A 189 -1.76 -25.17 -11.74
CA SER A 189 -0.73 -25.39 -12.75
C SER A 189 -1.25 -26.08 -14.03
N VAL A 190 -2.39 -26.77 -13.97
CA VAL A 190 -3.05 -27.35 -15.15
C VAL A 190 -3.70 -26.24 -16.01
N PHE A 191 -4.25 -25.22 -15.37
CA PHE A 191 -4.91 -24.09 -16.07
C PHE A 191 -3.95 -22.99 -16.48
N THR A 192 -2.76 -22.94 -15.85
CA THR A 192 -1.78 -21.87 -16.03
C THR A 192 -0.39 -22.45 -16.22
N ARG A 193 0.56 -21.63 -16.71
CA ARG A 193 1.97 -22.05 -16.86
C ARG A 193 2.79 -21.93 -15.57
N ILE A 194 2.14 -21.82 -14.41
CA ILE A 194 2.83 -21.69 -13.12
C ILE A 194 3.30 -23.07 -12.65
N THR A 195 4.59 -23.17 -12.37
CA THR A 195 5.17 -24.37 -11.74
C THR A 195 4.97 -24.33 -10.23
N PRO A 196 4.35 -25.33 -9.59
CA PRO A 196 4.22 -25.40 -8.15
C PRO A 196 5.59 -25.45 -7.48
N THR A 197 5.93 -24.40 -6.72
CA THR A 197 7.13 -24.34 -5.89
C THR A 197 6.75 -24.29 -4.42
N ARG A 198 7.69 -24.61 -3.54
CA ARG A 198 7.47 -24.50 -2.10
C ARG A 198 7.09 -23.07 -1.68
N SER A 199 7.69 -22.06 -2.34
CA SER A 199 7.38 -20.65 -2.09
C SER A 199 5.93 -20.33 -2.40
N ASN A 200 5.45 -20.68 -3.61
CA ASN A 200 4.07 -20.41 -4.06
C ASN A 200 3.04 -21.12 -3.17
N ILE A 201 3.32 -22.37 -2.77
CA ILE A 201 2.45 -23.13 -1.86
C ILE A 201 2.34 -22.45 -0.49
N VAL A 202 3.46 -21.97 0.06
CA VAL A 202 3.47 -21.26 1.34
C VAL A 202 2.73 -19.93 1.23
N THR A 203 2.93 -19.17 0.15
CA THR A 203 2.23 -17.92 -0.13
C THR A 203 0.73 -18.16 -0.22
N LEU A 204 0.29 -19.11 -1.03
CA LEU A 204 -1.12 -19.48 -1.15
C LEU A 204 -1.73 -19.90 0.20
N SER A 205 -1.01 -20.68 0.98
CA SER A 205 -1.49 -21.09 2.32
C SER A 205 -1.70 -19.89 3.25
N LYS A 206 -0.85 -18.88 3.19
CA LYS A 206 -1.01 -17.63 3.95
C LYS A 206 -2.22 -16.84 3.46
N VAL A 207 -2.38 -16.71 2.15
CA VAL A 207 -3.52 -16.04 1.51
C VAL A 207 -4.84 -16.67 1.94
N LEU A 208 -4.97 -18.00 1.84
CA LEU A 208 -6.19 -18.70 2.22
C LEU A 208 -6.55 -18.50 3.70
N LYS A 209 -5.56 -18.55 4.58
CA LYS A 209 -5.75 -18.24 6.01
C LYS A 209 -6.20 -16.80 6.23
N LYS A 210 -5.55 -15.83 5.57
CA LYS A 210 -5.89 -14.41 5.64
C LYS A 210 -7.34 -14.16 5.23
N HIS A 211 -7.78 -14.79 4.14
CA HIS A 211 -9.16 -14.71 3.66
C HIS A 211 -10.16 -15.53 4.48
N GLY A 212 -9.73 -16.21 5.54
CA GLY A 212 -10.63 -16.93 6.45
C GLY A 212 -11.30 -18.15 5.79
N PHE A 213 -10.58 -18.88 4.92
CA PHE A 213 -11.03 -20.19 4.47
C PHE A 213 -11.01 -21.17 5.63
N LYS A 214 -12.08 -21.98 5.76
CA LYS A 214 -12.16 -22.99 6.81
C LYS A 214 -11.05 -24.01 6.67
N LEU A 215 -10.43 -24.33 7.79
CA LEU A 215 -9.31 -25.25 7.89
C LEU A 215 -9.74 -26.52 8.63
N THR A 216 -9.46 -27.66 8.03
CA THR A 216 -9.62 -28.97 8.66
C THR A 216 -8.28 -29.69 8.69
N LYS A 217 -7.91 -30.24 9.84
CA LYS A 217 -6.68 -31.03 9.97
C LYS A 217 -7.06 -32.51 9.93
N THR A 218 -6.61 -33.22 8.90
CA THR A 218 -6.84 -34.66 8.75
C THR A 218 -5.52 -35.35 8.46
N ARG A 219 -5.19 -36.39 9.24
CA ARG A 219 -3.96 -37.22 9.08
C ARG A 219 -2.67 -36.35 8.99
N GLY A 220 -2.58 -35.29 9.79
CA GLY A 220 -1.41 -34.41 9.79
C GLY A 220 -1.35 -33.37 8.67
N LYS A 221 -2.29 -33.39 7.69
CA LYS A 221 -2.38 -32.44 6.60
C LYS A 221 -3.41 -31.35 6.92
N LEU A 222 -3.11 -30.12 6.50
CA LEU A 222 -4.01 -28.97 6.57
C LEU A 222 -4.79 -28.90 5.25
N LEU A 223 -6.11 -29.04 5.35
CA LEU A 223 -7.03 -29.01 4.22
C LEU A 223 -7.87 -27.72 4.29
N PHE A 224 -7.99 -27.03 3.17
CA PHE A 224 -8.85 -25.87 3.00
C PHE A 224 -10.16 -26.29 2.35
N GLU A 225 -11.27 -25.78 2.86
CA GLU A 225 -12.59 -25.96 2.28
C GLU A 225 -12.78 -24.95 1.15
N VAL A 226 -12.83 -25.42 -0.10
CA VAL A 226 -12.91 -24.60 -1.31
C VAL A 226 -13.96 -25.11 -2.28
N ALA A 227 -14.45 -24.25 -3.16
CA ALA A 227 -15.28 -24.60 -4.31
C ALA A 227 -14.62 -24.14 -5.61
N GLU A 228 -14.66 -24.97 -6.64
CA GLU A 228 -14.20 -24.59 -7.97
C GLU A 228 -15.24 -23.67 -8.64
N ILE A 229 -14.76 -22.70 -9.37
CA ILE A 229 -15.58 -21.77 -10.15
C ILE A 229 -15.87 -22.41 -11.52
N THR A 230 -17.09 -22.28 -12.00
CA THR A 230 -17.48 -22.83 -13.31
C THR A 230 -16.75 -22.11 -14.46
N SER A 231 -16.58 -22.80 -15.59
CA SER A 231 -15.89 -22.24 -16.77
C SER A 231 -16.50 -20.94 -17.27
N GLU A 232 -17.81 -20.75 -17.11
CA GLU A 232 -18.51 -19.51 -17.46
C GLU A 232 -18.14 -18.36 -16.50
N GLN A 233 -18.12 -18.63 -15.21
CA GLN A 233 -17.70 -17.68 -14.19
C GLN A 233 -16.21 -17.31 -14.29
N VAL A 234 -15.36 -18.28 -14.66
CA VAL A 234 -13.94 -18.02 -14.94
C VAL A 234 -13.80 -17.03 -16.09
N LYS A 235 -14.52 -17.22 -17.21
CA LYS A 235 -14.52 -16.25 -18.32
C LYS A 235 -14.99 -14.85 -17.88
N ALA A 236 -16.04 -14.79 -17.06
CA ALA A 236 -16.52 -13.53 -16.52
C ALA A 236 -15.47 -12.83 -15.63
N ASN A 237 -14.74 -13.56 -14.81
CA ASN A 237 -13.69 -13.04 -13.96
C ASN A 237 -12.50 -12.49 -14.76
N PHE A 238 -12.17 -13.07 -15.91
CA PHE A 238 -11.12 -12.53 -16.81
C PHE A 238 -11.56 -11.26 -17.55
N LEU A 239 -12.85 -11.08 -17.78
CA LEU A 239 -13.38 -9.93 -18.51
C LEU A 239 -13.60 -8.70 -17.59
N ARG A 240 -13.92 -8.93 -16.30
CA ARG A 240 -14.16 -7.86 -15.32
C ARG A 240 -13.04 -6.81 -15.19
N PRO A 241 -11.76 -7.17 -15.04
CA PRO A 241 -10.70 -6.18 -14.90
C PRO A 241 -10.57 -5.26 -16.11
N ARG A 242 -10.77 -5.81 -17.33
CA ARG A 242 -10.74 -5.01 -18.57
C ARG A 242 -11.89 -4.04 -18.66
N GLN A 243 -13.09 -4.46 -18.28
CA GLN A 243 -14.26 -3.58 -18.26
C GLN A 243 -14.12 -2.46 -17.22
N GLU A 244 -13.59 -2.76 -16.03
CA GLU A 244 -13.34 -1.75 -15.01
C GLU A 244 -12.25 -0.73 -15.42
N GLU A 245 -11.23 -1.15 -16.17
CA GLU A 245 -10.21 -0.26 -16.75
C GLU A 245 -10.77 0.58 -17.87
N GLU A 246 -11.59 0.00 -18.76
CA GLU A 246 -12.27 0.72 -19.86
C GLU A 246 -13.27 1.74 -19.31
N ASP A 247 -14.07 1.37 -18.30
CA ASP A 247 -15.02 2.28 -17.64
C ASP A 247 -14.31 3.42 -16.90
N ARG A 248 -13.14 3.17 -16.31
CA ARG A 248 -12.29 4.23 -15.70
C ARG A 248 -11.73 5.17 -16.76
N ALA A 249 -11.14 4.62 -17.82
CA ALA A 249 -10.61 5.42 -18.93
C ALA A 249 -11.70 6.24 -19.62
N GLN A 250 -12.92 5.70 -19.74
CA GLN A 250 -14.06 6.41 -20.30
C GLN A 250 -14.52 7.55 -19.39
N LYS A 251 -14.61 7.31 -18.07
CA LYS A 251 -14.94 8.37 -17.09
C LYS A 251 -13.88 9.47 -17.04
N GLU A 252 -12.60 9.14 -17.16
CA GLU A 252 -11.53 10.13 -17.25
C GLU A 252 -11.66 10.98 -18.52
N ASN A 253 -11.92 10.37 -19.67
CA ASN A 253 -12.14 11.07 -20.94
C ASN A 253 -13.39 11.98 -20.92
N ASP A 254 -14.47 11.54 -20.29
CA ASP A 254 -15.70 12.35 -20.17
C ASP A 254 -15.50 13.55 -19.23
N ILE A 255 -14.68 13.40 -18.18
CA ILE A 255 -14.29 14.51 -17.31
C ILE A 255 -13.42 15.53 -18.06
N PHE A 256 -12.51 15.08 -18.92
CA PHE A 256 -11.67 15.97 -19.75
C PHE A 256 -12.50 16.73 -20.79
N LYS A 257 -13.43 16.08 -21.48
CA LYS A 257 -14.31 16.72 -22.49
C LYS A 257 -15.27 17.75 -21.88
N GLY A 258 -15.78 17.50 -20.68
CA GLY A 258 -16.64 18.45 -19.95
C GLY A 258 -15.92 19.71 -19.44
N GLN A 259 -14.59 19.80 -19.57
CA GLN A 259 -13.81 20.99 -19.20
C GLN A 259 -13.50 21.90 -20.41
N GLU A 260 -13.55 21.38 -21.64
CA GLU A 260 -13.33 22.19 -22.86
C GLU A 260 -14.58 22.99 -23.27
N ASP A 261 -15.77 22.63 -22.80
CA ASP A 261 -17.05 23.28 -23.17
C ASP A 261 -17.52 24.38 -22.19
N LYS A 262 -16.64 24.95 -21.35
CA LYS A 262 -16.98 26.16 -20.58
C LYS A 262 -16.50 27.39 -21.33
N PRO A 263 -17.40 28.21 -21.93
CA PRO A 263 -17.04 29.49 -22.49
C PRO A 263 -16.54 30.44 -21.41
N GLU A 264 -15.54 31.27 -21.77
CA GLU A 264 -14.92 32.32 -20.98
C GLU A 264 -15.92 33.35 -20.42
#